data_01526897058632c6ab02834a40edd9c7
#
_entry.id   01526897058632c6ab02834a40edd9c7
#
_cell.length_a   1.000
_cell.length_b   1.000
_cell.length_c   1.000
_cell.angle_alpha   90.00
_cell.angle_beta   90.00
_cell.angle_gamma   90.00
#
_symmetry.space_group_name_H-M   'P 1'
#
loop_
_entity.id
_entity.type
_entity.pdbx_description
1 polymer ?
#
loop_
_entity_poly.entity_id
_entity_poly.type
_entity_poly.pdbx_seq_one_letter_code
_entity_poly.pdbx_strand_id
1 'polypeptide(L)'
;MFLHSTQDAVAACNLWIDNKAICLDTETTGLGNNAQIIEMAITDLNKNVLFNQRIKPTTEIEYGALSVHGITPESLIDCPAWPDIADEINRITTGRDVIIFNTEFDY
;
A
#
# COMPACT_ATOMS: atom_id res chain seq x y z
N MET A 1 -0.99 10.11 14.64
CA MET A 1 0.16 9.36 15.19
C MET A 1 0.94 8.75 14.06
N PHE A 2 2.25 8.94 14.07
CA PHE A 2 3.11 8.35 13.06
C PHE A 2 3.60 6.99 13.51
N LEU A 3 3.48 6.00 12.63
CA LEU A 3 3.97 4.66 12.87
C LEU A 3 5.21 4.45 12.01
N HIS A 4 6.33 4.10 12.63
CA HIS A 4 7.65 4.08 11.99
C HIS A 4 8.11 2.69 11.59
N SER A 5 7.34 1.66 11.92
CA SER A 5 7.73 0.29 11.60
C SER A 5 6.51 -0.59 11.39
N THR A 6 6.72 -1.74 10.76
CA THR A 6 5.68 -2.75 10.60
C THR A 6 5.16 -3.22 11.96
N GLN A 7 6.04 -3.28 12.97
CA GLN A 7 5.64 -3.66 14.31
C GLN A 7 4.68 -2.65 14.93
N ASP A 8 4.95 -1.36 14.76
CA ASP A 8 4.06 -0.30 15.24
C ASP A 8 2.73 -0.33 14.51
N ALA A 9 2.76 -0.62 13.21
CA ALA A 9 1.56 -0.76 12.40
C ALA A 9 0.69 -1.91 12.92
N VAL A 10 1.30 -3.06 13.20
CA VAL A 10 0.58 -4.22 13.74
C VAL A 10 0.00 -3.91 15.11
N ALA A 11 0.77 -3.23 15.98
CA ALA A 11 0.30 -2.84 17.31
C ALA A 11 -0.90 -1.90 17.22
N ALA A 12 -0.87 -0.92 16.30
CA ALA A 12 -1.97 -0.01 16.10
C ALA A 12 -3.22 -0.74 15.59
N CYS A 13 -3.06 -1.70 14.68
CA CYS A 13 -4.17 -2.53 14.20
C CYS A 13 -4.78 -3.34 15.33
N ASN A 14 -3.97 -3.85 16.26
CA ASN A 14 -4.46 -4.63 17.40
C ASN A 14 -5.24 -3.79 18.41
N LEU A 15 -4.99 -2.49 18.47
CA LEU A 15 -5.77 -1.58 19.29
C LEU A 15 -7.14 -1.28 18.68
N TRP A 16 -7.30 -1.55 17.42
CA TRP A 16 -8.55 -1.38 16.70
C TRP A 16 -9.39 -2.62 16.95
N ILE A 17 -10.43 -2.50 17.73
CA ILE A 17 -11.17 -3.64 18.27
C ILE A 17 -12.04 -4.34 17.23
N ASP A 18 -12.26 -3.72 16.08
CA ASP A 18 -13.11 -4.29 15.05
C ASP A 18 -12.36 -5.40 14.31
N ASN A 19 -12.89 -6.62 14.39
CA ASN A 19 -12.32 -7.79 13.70
C ASN A 19 -12.32 -7.66 12.18
N LYS A 20 -13.02 -6.67 11.64
CA LYS A 20 -13.07 -6.41 10.21
C LYS A 20 -12.03 -5.42 9.73
N ALA A 21 -11.30 -4.80 10.65
CA ALA A 21 -10.27 -3.83 10.27
C ALA A 21 -9.17 -4.50 9.48
N ILE A 22 -8.63 -3.76 8.51
CA ILE A 22 -7.50 -4.20 7.68
C ILE A 22 -6.42 -3.14 7.66
N CYS A 23 -5.20 -3.57 7.38
CA CYS A 23 -4.05 -2.69 7.23
C CYS A 23 -3.66 -2.67 5.76
N LEU A 24 -3.44 -1.46 5.23
CA LEU A 24 -3.07 -1.27 3.84
C LEU A 24 -1.74 -0.53 3.79
N ASP A 25 -0.76 -1.17 3.16
CA ASP A 25 0.59 -0.63 3.00
C ASP A 25 0.85 -0.40 1.53
N THR A 26 1.41 0.76 1.18
CA THR A 26 1.62 1.14 -0.22
C THR A 26 3.01 1.69 -0.45
N GLU A 27 3.50 1.50 -1.69
CA GLU A 27 4.60 2.25 -2.26
C GLU A 27 4.09 3.06 -3.43
N THR A 28 4.64 4.24 -3.66
CA THR A 28 4.17 5.17 -4.67
C THR A 28 5.29 5.66 -5.58
N THR A 29 4.90 6.38 -6.64
CA THR A 29 5.85 7.01 -7.57
C THR A 29 6.51 8.27 -6.98
N GLY A 30 5.95 8.82 -5.91
CA GLY A 30 6.46 10.03 -5.28
C GLY A 30 5.50 10.57 -4.24
N LEU A 31 5.72 11.82 -3.80
CA LEU A 31 4.96 12.45 -2.72
C LEU A 31 3.95 13.50 -3.20
N GLY A 32 3.94 13.83 -4.48
CA GLY A 32 3.10 14.89 -5.01
C GLY A 32 1.65 14.47 -5.22
N ASN A 33 0.83 15.44 -5.64
CA ASN A 33 -0.59 15.19 -5.91
C ASN A 33 -0.83 14.23 -7.08
N ASN A 34 0.17 14.07 -7.94
CA ASN A 34 0.09 13.17 -9.09
C ASN A 34 0.74 11.81 -8.81
N ALA A 35 1.11 11.55 -7.56
CA ALA A 35 1.70 10.28 -7.19
C ALA A 35 0.71 9.14 -7.39
N GLN A 36 1.22 8.01 -7.87
CA GLN A 36 0.43 6.80 -8.12
C GLN A 36 0.96 5.66 -7.28
N ILE A 37 0.07 4.79 -6.84
CA ILE A 37 0.43 3.59 -6.09
C ILE A 37 1.02 2.58 -7.07
N ILE A 38 2.20 2.03 -6.72
CA ILE A 38 2.89 1.01 -7.54
C ILE A 38 3.04 -0.33 -6.82
N GLU A 39 2.74 -0.36 -5.52
CA GLU A 39 2.69 -1.61 -4.77
C GLU A 39 1.67 -1.44 -3.65
N MET A 40 0.86 -2.46 -3.43
CA MET A 40 -0.13 -2.45 -2.38
C MET A 40 -0.21 -3.81 -1.72
N ALA A 41 -0.15 -3.81 -0.40
CA ALA A 41 -0.40 -4.99 0.42
C ALA A 41 -1.53 -4.70 1.39
N ILE A 42 -2.47 -5.63 1.49
CA ILE A 42 -3.59 -5.55 2.43
C ILE A 42 -3.54 -6.79 3.31
N THR A 43 -3.55 -6.57 4.62
CA THR A 43 -3.55 -7.66 5.59
C THR A 43 -4.69 -7.47 6.57
N ASP A 44 -5.17 -8.57 7.15
CA ASP A 44 -6.12 -8.50 8.26
C ASP A 44 -5.37 -8.37 9.60
N LEU A 45 -6.11 -8.31 10.71
CA LEU A 45 -5.50 -8.17 12.03
C LEU A 45 -4.74 -9.43 12.48
N ASN A 46 -4.96 -10.55 11.84
CA ASN A 46 -4.27 -11.81 12.10
C ASN A 46 -3.05 -12.00 11.19
N LYS A 47 -2.66 -10.96 10.46
CA LYS A 47 -1.52 -10.94 9.55
C LYS A 47 -1.72 -11.82 8.30
N ASN A 48 -2.95 -12.21 8.00
CA ASN A 48 -3.25 -12.88 6.75
C ASN A 48 -3.18 -11.88 5.60
N VAL A 49 -2.48 -12.25 4.54
CA VAL A 49 -2.38 -11.40 3.35
C VAL A 49 -3.64 -11.59 2.51
N LEU A 50 -4.42 -10.52 2.38
CA LEU A 50 -5.64 -10.52 1.59
C LEU A 50 -5.39 -10.06 0.16
N PHE A 51 -4.35 -9.27 -0.05
CA PHE A 51 -3.97 -8.74 -1.35
C PHE A 51 -2.50 -8.31 -1.32
N ASN A 52 -1.77 -8.60 -2.38
CA ASN A 52 -0.39 -8.16 -2.52
C ASN A 52 -0.07 -8.09 -4.01
N GLN A 53 0.05 -6.88 -4.54
CA GLN A 53 0.21 -6.69 -5.97
C GLN A 53 1.02 -5.44 -6.27
N ARG A 54 1.93 -5.55 -7.23
CA ARG A 54 2.57 -4.41 -7.86
C ARG A 54 1.71 -3.94 -9.02
N ILE A 55 1.76 -2.64 -9.29
CA ILE A 55 0.85 -1.98 -10.21
C ILE A 55 1.67 -1.14 -11.17
N LYS A 56 1.37 -1.25 -12.46
CA LYS A 56 2.05 -0.47 -13.49
C LYS A 56 1.53 0.97 -13.47
N PRO A 57 2.41 1.96 -13.23
CA PRO A 57 1.99 3.36 -13.23
C PRO A 57 1.91 3.93 -14.64
N THR A 58 1.22 5.06 -14.76
CA THR A 58 1.18 5.85 -16.00
C THR A 58 2.10 7.07 -15.93
N THR A 59 2.79 7.26 -14.82
CA THR A 59 3.73 8.36 -14.61
C THR A 59 5.10 7.81 -14.23
N GLU A 60 6.12 8.64 -14.28
CA GLU A 60 7.47 8.24 -13.89
C GLU A 60 7.59 8.10 -12.39
N ILE A 61 8.49 7.21 -11.97
CA ILE A 61 8.84 7.05 -10.54
C ILE A 61 9.90 8.11 -10.22
N GLU A 62 9.60 8.96 -9.23
CA GLU A 62 10.53 9.98 -8.79
C GLU A 62 11.77 9.34 -8.16
N TYR A 63 12.93 9.97 -8.35
CA TYR A 63 14.19 9.44 -7.83
C TYR A 63 14.15 9.25 -6.33
N GLY A 64 13.54 10.19 -5.59
CA GLY A 64 13.42 10.08 -4.14
C GLY A 64 12.64 8.84 -3.71
N ALA A 65 11.55 8.53 -4.40
CA ALA A 65 10.77 7.34 -4.13
C ALA A 65 11.57 6.08 -4.47
N LEU A 66 12.20 6.06 -5.64
CA LEU A 66 13.02 4.94 -6.08
C LEU A 66 14.13 4.61 -5.08
N SER A 67 14.77 5.64 -4.51
CA SER A 67 15.84 5.44 -3.53
C SER A 67 15.35 4.82 -2.23
N VAL A 68 14.06 4.98 -1.92
CA VAL A 68 13.46 4.40 -0.71
C VAL A 68 13.02 2.96 -0.92
N HIS A 69 12.22 2.69 -1.97
CA HIS A 69 11.63 1.36 -2.14
C HIS A 69 12.35 0.48 -3.15
N GLY A 70 13.20 1.05 -4.00
CA GLY A 70 13.97 0.27 -4.98
C GLY A 70 13.16 -0.39 -6.10
N ILE A 71 11.89 -0.03 -6.25
CA ILE A 71 11.04 -0.61 -7.28
C ILE A 71 11.29 0.13 -8.59
N THR A 72 11.86 -0.57 -9.57
CA THR A 72 12.22 0.03 -10.85
C THR A 72 11.07 0.01 -11.84
N PRO A 73 11.03 0.94 -12.81
CA PRO A 73 10.02 0.89 -13.87
C PRO A 73 10.03 -0.41 -14.64
N GLU A 74 11.20 -0.97 -14.87
CA GLU A 74 11.36 -2.23 -15.62
C GLU A 74 10.66 -3.39 -14.91
N SER A 75 10.68 -3.40 -13.58
CA SER A 75 10.02 -4.46 -12.79
C SER A 75 8.50 -4.40 -12.86
N LEU A 76 7.94 -3.28 -13.34
CA LEU A 76 6.50 -3.05 -13.37
C LEU A 76 5.89 -3.21 -14.75
N ILE A 77 6.70 -3.48 -15.77
CA ILE A 77 6.23 -3.52 -17.18
C ILE A 77 5.09 -4.52 -17.37
N ASP A 78 5.20 -5.69 -16.75
CA ASP A 78 4.21 -6.77 -16.89
C ASP A 78 3.16 -6.77 -15.78
N CYS A 79 3.15 -5.76 -14.92
CA CYS A 79 2.20 -5.67 -13.84
C CYS A 79 0.86 -5.11 -14.33
N PRO A 80 -0.26 -5.44 -13.66
CA PRO A 80 -1.54 -4.88 -14.04
C PRO A 80 -1.58 -3.38 -13.81
N ALA A 81 -2.39 -2.68 -14.57
CA ALA A 81 -2.68 -1.27 -14.36
C ALA A 81 -3.76 -1.12 -13.28
N TRP A 82 -3.88 0.08 -12.72
CA TRP A 82 -4.85 0.34 -11.65
C TRP A 82 -6.28 -0.10 -12.00
N PRO A 83 -6.82 0.19 -13.21
CA PRO A 83 -8.19 -0.23 -13.53
C PRO A 83 -8.40 -1.74 -13.46
N ASP A 84 -7.34 -2.52 -13.66
CA ASP A 84 -7.45 -3.99 -13.65
C ASP A 84 -7.67 -4.57 -12.26
N ILE A 85 -7.28 -3.82 -11.21
CA ILE A 85 -7.32 -4.31 -9.82
C ILE A 85 -8.27 -3.51 -8.93
N ALA A 86 -8.78 -2.38 -9.40
CA ALA A 86 -9.58 -1.47 -8.59
C ALA A 86 -10.83 -2.16 -8.01
N ASP A 87 -11.49 -2.98 -8.80
CA ASP A 87 -12.71 -3.68 -8.35
C ASP A 87 -12.40 -4.66 -7.21
N GLU A 88 -11.30 -5.38 -7.31
CA GLU A 88 -10.90 -6.31 -6.26
C GLU A 88 -10.56 -5.59 -4.97
N ILE A 89 -9.81 -4.50 -5.07
CA ILE A 89 -9.47 -3.68 -3.90
C ILE A 89 -10.75 -3.13 -3.26
N ASN A 90 -11.67 -2.63 -4.07
CA ASN A 90 -12.93 -2.11 -3.58
C ASN A 90 -13.74 -3.19 -2.86
N ARG A 91 -13.76 -4.40 -3.39
CA ARG A 91 -14.45 -5.54 -2.77
C ARG A 91 -13.83 -5.90 -1.43
N ILE A 92 -12.51 -5.88 -1.33
CA ILE A 92 -11.80 -6.23 -0.09
C ILE A 92 -12.02 -5.16 0.98
N THR A 93 -12.05 -3.89 0.60
CA THR A 93 -12.09 -2.78 1.56
C THR A 93 -13.50 -2.36 1.98
N THR A 94 -14.52 -2.74 1.21
CA THR A 94 -15.90 -2.32 1.48
C THR A 94 -16.39 -2.86 2.81
N GLY A 95 -16.95 -1.98 3.64
CA GLY A 95 -17.50 -2.34 4.94
C GLY A 95 -16.47 -2.59 6.03
N ARG A 96 -15.21 -2.23 5.79
CA ARG A 96 -14.11 -2.43 6.74
C ARG A 96 -13.46 -1.10 7.09
N ASP A 97 -12.94 -1.02 8.32
CA ASP A 97 -12.06 0.07 8.70
C ASP A 97 -10.68 -0.18 8.10
N VAL A 98 -10.14 0.82 7.43
CA VAL A 98 -8.86 0.69 6.73
C VAL A 98 -7.82 1.59 7.40
N ILE A 99 -6.73 0.98 7.83
CA ILE A 99 -5.58 1.69 8.38
C ILE A 99 -4.52 1.73 7.28
N ILE A 100 -4.18 2.93 6.81
CA ILE A 100 -3.29 3.12 5.68
C ILE A 100 -1.90 3.50 6.17
N PHE A 101 -0.90 2.77 5.68
CA PHE A 101 0.50 3.08 5.91
C PHE A 101 1.19 3.36 4.58
N ASN A 102 2.10 4.34 4.60
CA ASN A 102 2.94 4.61 3.45
C ASN A 102 4.37 4.78 3.95
N THR A 103 5.23 3.82 3.64
CA THR A 103 6.60 3.80 4.13
C THR A 103 7.43 4.98 3.65
N GLU A 104 7.04 5.64 2.57
CA GLU A 104 7.73 6.83 2.09
C GLU A 104 7.65 8.01 3.07
N PHE A 105 6.70 7.98 3.99
CA PHE A 105 6.54 9.05 4.98
C PHE A 105 7.20 8.73 6.32
N ASP A 106 7.91 7.62 6.44
CA ASP A 106 8.46 7.15 7.70
C ASP A 106 9.90 7.62 7.95
N TYR A 107 10.40 8.53 7.14
CA TYR A 107 11.78 9.02 7.30
C TYR A 107 11.89 10.53 7.47
#